data_5477ce8a40b8b9d89127096d7c67a858
#
_entry.id   5477ce8a40b8b9d89127096d7c67a858
#
_cell.length_a   1.000
_cell.length_b   1.000
_cell.length_c   1.000
_cell.angle_alpha   90.00
_cell.angle_beta   90.00
_cell.angle_gamma   90.00
#
_symmetry.space_group_name_H-M   'P 1'
#
loop_
_entity.id
_entity.type
_entity.pdbx_description
1 polymer ?
#
loop_
_entity_poly.entity_id
_entity_poly.type
_entity_poly.pdbx_seq_one_letter_code
_entity_poly.pdbx_strand_id
1 'polypeptide(L)'
;MADGEKLTFTAEVNVRPEFTLPEFDTLTVEVEPVALVEADIVEQIDSLRGRFANLVEVDRASTDGDVLLVNISGATETGDEVEDLSASAMSYELGTEGMLPGFDDAVRGASKDESRTFEFTPQNGDWSGVPLTVTVEVAAVRERELPELDADFVSMASEFDTVEELRADIETRLGRLKKVEQGNEARSKIHHVLLEQVELPLPEELIEAEVEGHFQDGHDSGEEHRAEVEAEIRTGLKSQFILDKIAEDEELTVGESELSAWLVQQAPRYDMAPDAFAQALVEAGQVPMAMADIRRAKALAKVLESAKVVDTDGAVIDLAELDEELAALTGSA
;
A
#
# COMPACT_ATOMS: atom_id res chain seq x y z
N MET A 1 31.75 -47.79 -14.60
CA MET A 1 33.05 -47.09 -14.59
C MET A 1 34.11 -48.10 -14.24
N ALA A 2 35.18 -48.18 -15.03
CA ALA A 2 36.30 -49.03 -14.68
C ALA A 2 37.12 -48.38 -13.55
N ASP A 3 37.53 -49.20 -12.59
CA ASP A 3 38.28 -48.71 -11.41
C ASP A 3 39.66 -48.21 -11.89
N GLY A 4 39.98 -46.92 -11.64
CA GLY A 4 41.24 -46.28 -12.04
C GLY A 4 41.15 -45.32 -13.25
N GLU A 5 39.99 -45.12 -13.87
CA GLU A 5 39.82 -44.12 -14.92
C GLU A 5 39.66 -42.73 -14.34
N LYS A 6 40.28 -41.74 -15.01
CA LYS A 6 40.25 -40.34 -14.62
C LYS A 6 38.86 -39.75 -14.94
N LEU A 7 38.10 -39.37 -13.93
CA LEU A 7 36.86 -38.62 -14.12
C LEU A 7 37.19 -37.15 -14.44
N THR A 8 36.75 -36.67 -15.59
CA THR A 8 36.84 -35.26 -15.97
C THR A 8 35.41 -34.74 -16.01
N PHE A 9 35.13 -33.65 -15.30
CA PHE A 9 33.86 -32.98 -15.36
C PHE A 9 34.09 -31.45 -15.47
N THR A 10 33.17 -30.78 -16.08
CA THR A 10 33.09 -29.32 -16.11
C THR A 10 31.89 -28.92 -15.25
N ALA A 11 32.09 -27.98 -14.35
CA ALA A 11 31.03 -27.38 -13.58
C ALA A 11 30.93 -25.89 -14.00
N GLU A 12 29.75 -25.49 -14.39
CA GLU A 12 29.41 -24.09 -14.63
C GLU A 12 28.79 -23.52 -13.33
N VAL A 13 29.29 -22.40 -12.85
CA VAL A 13 28.88 -21.83 -11.57
C VAL A 13 28.62 -20.35 -11.77
N ASN A 14 27.41 -19.92 -11.47
CA ASN A 14 27.06 -18.52 -11.41
C ASN A 14 27.74 -17.89 -10.19
N VAL A 15 28.54 -16.86 -10.41
CA VAL A 15 29.18 -16.09 -9.36
C VAL A 15 28.55 -14.72 -9.27
N ARG A 16 28.59 -14.13 -8.05
CA ARG A 16 28.15 -12.74 -7.88
C ARG A 16 29.00 -11.85 -8.78
N PRO A 17 28.38 -10.92 -9.56
CA PRO A 17 29.10 -10.02 -10.44
C PRO A 17 29.96 -9.03 -9.64
N GLU A 18 31.11 -8.68 -10.17
CA GLU A 18 31.94 -7.59 -9.64
C GLU A 18 31.48 -6.27 -10.25
N PHE A 19 31.25 -5.26 -9.42
CA PHE A 19 30.88 -3.91 -9.82
C PHE A 19 31.35 -2.89 -8.78
N THR A 20 31.37 -1.63 -9.15
CA THR A 20 31.76 -0.51 -8.27
C THR A 20 30.54 0.28 -7.83
N LEU A 21 30.53 0.68 -6.56
CA LEU A 21 29.51 1.59 -6.01
C LEU A 21 29.92 3.04 -6.23
N PRO A 22 28.96 3.97 -6.42
CA PRO A 22 29.24 5.40 -6.43
C PRO A 22 29.63 5.89 -5.01
N GLU A 23 30.31 7.03 -4.95
CA GLU A 23 30.52 7.73 -3.66
C GLU A 23 29.19 8.30 -3.17
N PHE A 24 28.71 7.88 -1.99
CA PHE A 24 27.34 8.18 -1.53
C PHE A 24 27.12 9.67 -1.23
N ASP A 25 28.17 10.40 -0.83
CA ASP A 25 28.13 11.84 -0.58
C ASP A 25 27.93 12.68 -1.85
N THR A 26 28.15 12.09 -3.01
CA THR A 26 27.89 12.72 -4.33
C THR A 26 26.44 12.58 -4.78
N LEU A 27 25.69 11.66 -4.15
CA LEU A 27 24.30 11.43 -4.49
C LEU A 27 23.44 12.59 -3.97
N THR A 28 22.66 13.18 -4.84
CA THR A 28 21.69 14.21 -4.48
C THR A 28 20.33 13.79 -5.00
N VAL A 29 19.33 13.78 -4.13
CA VAL A 29 17.94 13.56 -4.50
C VAL A 29 17.09 14.75 -4.09
N GLU A 30 16.07 15.04 -4.89
CA GLU A 30 15.13 16.11 -4.67
C GLU A 30 13.78 15.52 -4.32
N VAL A 31 13.14 16.01 -3.28
CA VAL A 31 11.82 15.59 -2.80
C VAL A 31 10.87 16.77 -2.71
N GLU A 32 9.57 16.50 -2.68
CA GLU A 32 8.59 17.57 -2.49
C GLU A 32 8.70 18.14 -1.06
N PRO A 33 8.55 19.48 -0.90
CA PRO A 33 8.56 20.10 0.41
C PRO A 33 7.33 19.70 1.23
N VAL A 34 7.49 19.59 2.53
CA VAL A 34 6.36 19.38 3.44
C VAL A 34 5.51 20.65 3.49
N ALA A 35 4.39 20.63 2.79
CA ALA A 35 3.42 21.71 2.79
C ALA A 35 2.10 21.24 3.43
N LEU A 36 1.69 21.89 4.51
CA LEU A 36 0.34 21.75 5.04
C LEU A 36 -0.56 22.79 4.37
N VAL A 37 -1.57 22.32 3.66
CA VAL A 37 -2.59 23.22 3.09
C VAL A 37 -3.83 23.20 3.97
N GLU A 38 -4.49 24.34 4.06
CA GLU A 38 -5.72 24.49 4.85
C GLU A 38 -6.79 23.45 4.52
N ALA A 39 -6.87 23.05 3.25
CA ALA A 39 -7.80 22.02 2.79
C ALA A 39 -7.59 20.66 3.49
N ASP A 40 -6.33 20.23 3.70
CA ASP A 40 -6.03 18.96 4.38
C ASP A 40 -6.53 18.96 5.83
N ILE A 41 -6.39 20.11 6.51
CA ILE A 41 -6.82 20.28 7.91
C ILE A 41 -8.35 20.25 8.00
N VAL A 42 -9.02 20.98 7.09
CA VAL A 42 -10.49 21.00 7.02
C VAL A 42 -11.03 19.61 6.71
N GLU A 43 -10.43 18.89 5.79
CA GLU A 43 -10.81 17.51 5.45
C GLU A 43 -10.71 16.56 6.65
N GLN A 44 -9.65 16.65 7.45
CA GLN A 44 -9.52 15.85 8.67
C GLN A 44 -10.55 16.21 9.73
N ILE A 45 -10.84 17.49 9.90
CA ILE A 45 -11.90 17.97 10.81
C ILE A 45 -13.26 17.47 10.33
N ASP A 46 -13.57 17.59 9.04
CA ASP A 46 -14.85 17.15 8.48
C ASP A 46 -14.98 15.62 8.48
N SER A 47 -13.88 14.89 8.30
CA SER A 47 -13.86 13.43 8.51
C SER A 47 -14.22 13.05 9.96
N LEU A 48 -13.67 13.78 10.94
CA LEU A 48 -14.04 13.59 12.35
C LEU A 48 -15.52 13.92 12.58
N ARG A 49 -16.01 15.05 12.08
CA ARG A 49 -17.42 15.45 12.16
C ARG A 49 -18.34 14.42 11.49
N GLY A 50 -17.90 13.83 10.38
CA GLY A 50 -18.62 12.81 9.64
C GLY A 50 -18.98 11.56 10.47
N ARG A 51 -18.14 11.21 11.45
CA ARG A 51 -18.40 10.09 12.37
C ARG A 51 -19.54 10.36 13.35
N PHE A 52 -19.85 11.62 13.59
CA PHE A 52 -20.90 12.10 14.49
C PHE A 52 -22.06 12.76 13.72
N ALA A 53 -22.08 12.62 12.40
CA ALA A 53 -23.10 13.22 11.55
C ALA A 53 -24.46 12.56 11.78
N ASN A 54 -25.52 13.38 11.75
CA ASN A 54 -26.88 12.89 11.73
C ASN A 54 -27.33 12.62 10.29
N LEU A 55 -28.07 11.53 10.10
CA LEU A 55 -28.69 11.23 8.80
C LEU A 55 -30.09 11.83 8.79
N VAL A 56 -30.30 12.84 7.98
CA VAL A 56 -31.57 13.56 7.83
C VAL A 56 -32.19 13.19 6.50
N GLU A 57 -33.44 12.67 6.52
CA GLU A 57 -34.17 12.36 5.29
C GLU A 57 -34.49 13.62 4.52
N VAL A 58 -34.17 13.63 3.22
CA VAL A 58 -34.36 14.76 2.31
C VAL A 58 -35.25 14.37 1.14
N ASP A 59 -36.05 15.30 0.68
CA ASP A 59 -36.96 15.13 -0.47
C ASP A 59 -36.35 15.79 -1.72
N ARG A 60 -35.19 15.24 -2.14
CA ARG A 60 -34.48 15.64 -3.36
C ARG A 60 -33.81 14.43 -4.03
N ALA A 61 -33.37 14.62 -5.26
CA ALA A 61 -32.54 13.67 -5.94
C ALA A 61 -31.21 13.43 -5.20
N SER A 62 -30.72 12.19 -5.19
CA SER A 62 -29.48 11.76 -4.54
C SER A 62 -28.26 12.37 -5.20
N THR A 63 -27.26 12.70 -4.39
CA THR A 63 -25.95 13.19 -4.81
C THR A 63 -24.86 12.42 -4.07
N ASP A 64 -23.62 12.48 -4.56
CA ASP A 64 -22.49 11.84 -3.88
C ASP A 64 -22.37 12.35 -2.45
N GLY A 65 -22.10 11.43 -1.51
CA GLY A 65 -22.08 11.67 -0.06
C GLY A 65 -23.42 11.45 0.65
N ASP A 66 -24.54 11.32 -0.07
CA ASP A 66 -25.82 10.95 0.53
C ASP A 66 -25.83 9.46 0.93
N VAL A 67 -26.55 9.16 2.00
CA VAL A 67 -26.78 7.78 2.46
C VAL A 67 -28.15 7.33 1.97
N LEU A 68 -28.16 6.41 1.03
CA LEU A 68 -29.38 5.85 0.46
C LEU A 68 -29.84 4.64 1.26
N LEU A 69 -31.15 4.54 1.52
CA LEU A 69 -31.75 3.28 1.95
C LEU A 69 -32.33 2.62 0.69
N VAL A 70 -31.80 1.44 0.33
CA VAL A 70 -32.15 0.79 -0.93
C VAL A 70 -32.64 -0.64 -0.72
N ASN A 71 -33.52 -1.06 -1.63
CA ASN A 71 -33.86 -2.46 -1.84
C ASN A 71 -33.26 -2.88 -3.19
N ILE A 72 -32.56 -4.01 -3.20
CA ILE A 72 -31.90 -4.51 -4.40
C ILE A 72 -32.49 -5.86 -4.75
N SER A 73 -32.72 -6.12 -6.02
CA SER A 73 -33.09 -7.42 -6.58
C SER A 73 -32.36 -7.67 -7.89
N GLY A 74 -31.84 -8.87 -8.06
CA GLY A 74 -31.18 -9.31 -9.27
C GLY A 74 -32.02 -10.36 -10.00
N ALA A 75 -32.01 -10.33 -11.33
CA ALA A 75 -32.66 -11.33 -12.16
C ALA A 75 -31.79 -11.66 -13.39
N THR A 76 -31.94 -12.90 -13.91
CA THR A 76 -31.38 -13.30 -15.20
C THR A 76 -32.16 -12.69 -16.36
N GLU A 77 -31.62 -12.76 -17.57
CA GLU A 77 -32.36 -12.36 -18.79
C GLU A 77 -33.69 -13.13 -18.96
N THR A 78 -33.82 -14.34 -18.41
CA THR A 78 -35.04 -15.16 -18.42
C THR A 78 -36.05 -14.77 -17.36
N GLY A 79 -35.67 -13.89 -16.41
CA GLY A 79 -36.48 -13.37 -15.32
C GLY A 79 -36.43 -14.23 -14.05
N ASP A 80 -35.50 -15.16 -13.97
CA ASP A 80 -35.28 -15.95 -12.76
C ASP A 80 -34.57 -15.09 -11.73
N GLU A 81 -35.08 -15.07 -10.48
CA GLU A 81 -34.48 -14.29 -9.38
C GLU A 81 -33.12 -14.86 -8.94
N VAL A 82 -32.18 -13.98 -8.66
CA VAL A 82 -30.86 -14.30 -8.13
C VAL A 82 -30.83 -13.90 -6.65
N GLU A 83 -31.00 -14.90 -5.75
CA GLU A 83 -31.09 -14.66 -4.30
C GLU A 83 -29.85 -13.92 -3.75
N ASP A 84 -28.67 -14.22 -4.24
CA ASP A 84 -27.42 -13.61 -3.83
C ASP A 84 -27.31 -12.09 -4.16
N LEU A 85 -28.16 -11.60 -5.09
CA LEU A 85 -28.29 -10.20 -5.43
C LEU A 85 -29.54 -9.54 -4.86
N SER A 86 -30.14 -10.13 -3.82
CA SER A 86 -31.35 -9.60 -3.18
C SER A 86 -31.01 -9.09 -1.78
N ALA A 87 -31.28 -7.81 -1.55
CA ALA A 87 -31.10 -7.16 -0.24
C ALA A 87 -32.24 -6.17 0.02
N SER A 88 -32.71 -6.09 1.24
CA SER A 88 -33.76 -5.15 1.64
C SER A 88 -33.27 -4.22 2.72
N ALA A 89 -33.69 -2.95 2.66
CA ALA A 89 -33.38 -1.92 3.64
C ALA A 89 -31.88 -1.75 3.88
N MET A 90 -31.06 -1.88 2.85
CA MET A 90 -29.62 -1.70 2.94
C MET A 90 -29.26 -0.23 2.89
N SER A 91 -28.36 0.18 3.79
CA SER A 91 -27.83 1.55 3.84
C SER A 91 -26.54 1.61 3.03
N TYR A 92 -26.46 2.53 2.08
CA TYR A 92 -25.31 2.70 1.20
C TYR A 92 -24.97 4.19 1.03
N GLU A 93 -23.70 4.54 1.18
CA GLU A 93 -23.19 5.89 0.91
C GLU A 93 -22.82 6.01 -0.57
N LEU A 94 -23.51 6.90 -1.29
CA LEU A 94 -23.33 7.13 -2.71
C LEU A 94 -21.98 7.81 -2.98
N GLY A 95 -21.22 7.27 -3.94
CA GLY A 95 -19.90 7.77 -4.33
C GLY A 95 -18.74 6.99 -3.71
N THR A 96 -19.01 5.96 -2.90
CA THR A 96 -17.96 5.11 -2.32
C THR A 96 -17.52 3.97 -3.23
N GLU A 97 -18.27 3.70 -4.31
CA GLU A 97 -18.03 2.59 -5.26
C GLU A 97 -17.87 1.22 -4.56
N GLY A 98 -18.42 1.10 -3.35
CA GLY A 98 -18.33 -0.10 -2.50
C GLY A 98 -19.33 -1.21 -2.86
N MET A 99 -20.13 -1.03 -3.93
CA MET A 99 -21.14 -1.96 -4.39
C MET A 99 -20.77 -2.56 -5.76
N LEU A 100 -21.77 -3.09 -6.46
CA LEU A 100 -21.61 -3.65 -7.80
C LEU A 100 -21.16 -2.57 -8.79
N PRO A 101 -20.28 -2.89 -9.76
CA PRO A 101 -19.95 -1.97 -10.84
C PRO A 101 -21.19 -1.45 -11.56
N GLY A 102 -21.31 -0.11 -11.70
CA GLY A 102 -22.45 0.57 -12.28
C GLY A 102 -23.59 0.92 -11.31
N PHE A 103 -23.49 0.49 -10.04
CA PHE A 103 -24.51 0.79 -9.02
C PHE A 103 -24.62 2.30 -8.76
N ASP A 104 -23.51 2.97 -8.47
CA ASP A 104 -23.48 4.40 -8.16
C ASP A 104 -24.03 5.24 -9.30
N ASP A 105 -23.65 4.92 -10.54
CA ASP A 105 -24.16 5.59 -11.74
C ASP A 105 -25.67 5.40 -11.93
N ALA A 106 -26.18 4.22 -11.61
CA ALA A 106 -27.60 3.93 -11.73
C ALA A 106 -28.44 4.72 -10.72
N VAL A 107 -27.97 4.85 -9.47
CA VAL A 107 -28.74 5.50 -8.40
C VAL A 107 -28.44 6.98 -8.22
N ARG A 108 -27.38 7.49 -8.86
CA ARG A 108 -27.07 8.93 -8.84
C ARG A 108 -28.21 9.71 -9.48
N GLY A 109 -28.73 10.71 -8.75
CA GLY A 109 -29.88 11.49 -9.18
C GLY A 109 -31.23 10.81 -9.02
N ALA A 110 -31.29 9.63 -8.38
CA ALA A 110 -32.56 8.98 -8.05
C ALA A 110 -33.22 9.65 -6.84
N SER A 111 -34.54 9.72 -6.86
CA SER A 111 -35.35 10.23 -5.75
C SER A 111 -35.95 9.09 -4.93
N LYS A 112 -36.50 9.42 -3.77
CA LYS A 112 -37.25 8.48 -2.94
C LYS A 112 -38.37 7.82 -3.75
N ASP A 113 -38.59 6.52 -3.51
CA ASP A 113 -39.56 5.64 -4.18
C ASP A 113 -39.31 5.45 -5.70
N GLU A 114 -38.14 5.84 -6.18
CA GLU A 114 -37.74 5.63 -7.57
C GLU A 114 -36.97 4.31 -7.72
N SER A 115 -37.30 3.57 -8.80
CA SER A 115 -36.60 2.33 -9.16
C SER A 115 -35.69 2.58 -10.36
N ARG A 116 -34.48 2.09 -10.28
CA ARG A 116 -33.46 2.13 -11.33
C ARG A 116 -32.98 0.74 -11.66
N THR A 117 -32.61 0.50 -12.92
CA THR A 117 -32.08 -0.79 -13.38
C THR A 117 -30.77 -0.58 -14.11
N PHE A 118 -29.84 -1.51 -13.92
CA PHE A 118 -28.59 -1.57 -14.66
C PHE A 118 -28.20 -3.02 -14.92
N GLU A 119 -27.32 -3.23 -15.88
CA GLU A 119 -26.78 -4.54 -16.20
C GLU A 119 -25.43 -4.73 -15.50
N PHE A 120 -25.23 -5.92 -14.95
CA PHE A 120 -24.00 -6.32 -14.28
C PHE A 120 -23.62 -7.74 -14.70
N THR A 121 -22.35 -7.97 -15.03
CA THR A 121 -21.81 -9.30 -15.34
C THR A 121 -20.75 -9.68 -14.32
N PRO A 122 -21.04 -10.62 -13.40
CA PRO A 122 -20.07 -11.09 -12.42
C PRO A 122 -18.84 -11.72 -13.10
N GLN A 123 -17.65 -11.45 -12.57
CA GLN A 123 -16.41 -12.07 -13.06
C GLN A 123 -16.12 -13.41 -12.36
N ASN A 124 -16.73 -13.65 -11.19
CA ASN A 124 -16.49 -14.81 -10.34
C ASN A 124 -17.82 -15.34 -9.78
N GLY A 125 -17.81 -16.54 -9.21
CA GLY A 125 -18.97 -17.17 -8.58
C GLY A 125 -19.85 -17.95 -9.54
N ASP A 126 -21.02 -18.38 -9.07
CA ASP A 126 -21.94 -19.27 -9.80
C ASP A 126 -22.53 -18.62 -11.07
N TRP A 127 -22.54 -17.29 -11.12
CA TRP A 127 -23.06 -16.49 -12.22
C TRP A 127 -21.96 -15.84 -13.08
N SER A 128 -20.72 -16.32 -12.97
CA SER A 128 -19.59 -15.77 -13.74
C SER A 128 -19.87 -15.75 -15.24
N GLY A 129 -19.70 -14.57 -15.86
CA GLY A 129 -19.91 -14.37 -17.31
C GLY A 129 -21.38 -14.32 -17.75
N VAL A 130 -22.34 -14.40 -16.84
CA VAL A 130 -23.78 -14.30 -17.16
C VAL A 130 -24.25 -12.86 -16.92
N PRO A 131 -24.80 -12.16 -17.92
CA PRO A 131 -25.41 -10.85 -17.71
C PRO A 131 -26.64 -10.94 -16.79
N LEU A 132 -26.65 -10.12 -15.77
CA LEU A 132 -27.72 -10.02 -14.79
C LEU A 132 -28.32 -8.62 -14.82
N THR A 133 -29.62 -8.51 -14.68
CA THR A 133 -30.32 -7.23 -14.51
C THR A 133 -30.53 -6.97 -13.04
N VAL A 134 -29.95 -5.89 -12.53
CA VAL A 134 -30.09 -5.45 -11.14
C VAL A 134 -31.07 -4.30 -11.08
N THR A 135 -32.10 -4.45 -10.23
CA THR A 135 -33.09 -3.41 -9.94
C THR A 135 -32.85 -2.88 -8.55
N VAL A 136 -32.73 -1.57 -8.42
CA VAL A 136 -32.55 -0.85 -7.17
C VAL A 136 -33.72 0.08 -6.94
N GLU A 137 -34.42 -0.10 -5.84
CA GLU A 137 -35.47 0.80 -5.38
C GLU A 137 -34.90 1.68 -4.25
N VAL A 138 -34.97 3.00 -4.40
CA VAL A 138 -34.49 3.96 -3.38
C VAL A 138 -35.63 4.23 -2.41
N ALA A 139 -35.59 3.61 -1.24
CA ALA A 139 -36.61 3.77 -0.21
C ALA A 139 -36.49 5.12 0.55
N ALA A 140 -35.28 5.65 0.70
CA ALA A 140 -35.03 6.97 1.29
C ALA A 140 -33.70 7.53 0.80
N VAL A 141 -33.63 8.86 0.68
CA VAL A 141 -32.40 9.63 0.49
C VAL A 141 -32.13 10.37 1.79
N ARG A 142 -30.96 10.21 2.37
CA ARG A 142 -30.57 10.87 3.60
C ARG A 142 -29.29 11.65 3.39
N GLU A 143 -29.33 12.92 3.75
CA GLU A 143 -28.16 13.79 3.78
C GLU A 143 -27.43 13.61 5.10
N ARG A 144 -26.09 13.66 5.05
CA ARG A 144 -25.24 13.65 6.22
C ARG A 144 -25.07 15.08 6.74
N GLU A 145 -25.82 15.43 7.78
CA GLU A 145 -25.72 16.73 8.45
C GLU A 145 -24.57 16.66 9.47
N LEU A 146 -23.48 17.38 9.15
CA LEU A 146 -22.33 17.48 10.04
C LEU A 146 -22.67 18.37 11.25
N PRO A 147 -22.30 17.95 12.48
CA PRO A 147 -22.45 18.80 13.66
C PRO A 147 -21.67 20.11 13.48
N GLU A 148 -22.10 21.20 14.14
CA GLU A 148 -21.32 22.45 14.17
C GLU A 148 -19.95 22.20 14.82
N LEU A 149 -18.91 22.86 14.28
CA LEU A 149 -17.57 22.79 14.83
C LEU A 149 -17.44 23.80 15.97
N ASP A 150 -17.83 23.43 17.16
CA ASP A 150 -17.80 24.24 18.36
C ASP A 150 -17.13 23.51 19.54
N ALA A 151 -17.03 24.15 20.69
CA ALA A 151 -16.42 23.57 21.88
C ALA A 151 -17.18 22.34 22.41
N ASP A 152 -18.49 22.30 22.27
CA ASP A 152 -19.31 21.16 22.72
C ASP A 152 -19.01 19.93 21.86
N PHE A 153 -18.93 20.09 20.54
CA PHE A 153 -18.51 19.04 19.61
C PHE A 153 -17.10 18.55 19.92
N VAL A 154 -16.13 19.46 20.08
CA VAL A 154 -14.73 19.12 20.32
C VAL A 154 -14.56 18.31 21.60
N SER A 155 -15.20 18.73 22.69
CA SER A 155 -15.19 18.00 23.98
C SER A 155 -15.86 16.62 23.90
N MET A 156 -16.82 16.45 22.99
CA MET A 156 -17.49 15.17 22.78
C MET A 156 -16.65 14.20 21.90
N ALA A 157 -16.00 14.74 20.87
CA ALA A 157 -15.37 13.97 19.80
C ALA A 157 -13.85 13.77 20.00
N SER A 158 -13.23 14.46 20.96
CA SER A 158 -11.79 14.46 21.20
C SER A 158 -11.45 14.64 22.68
N GLU A 159 -10.17 14.68 23.00
CA GLU A 159 -9.64 14.99 24.34
C GLU A 159 -9.37 16.48 24.58
N PHE A 160 -9.74 17.34 23.61
CA PHE A 160 -9.50 18.78 23.65
C PHE A 160 -10.76 19.52 24.08
N ASP A 161 -10.57 20.74 24.60
CA ASP A 161 -11.64 21.60 25.06
C ASP A 161 -12.01 22.68 24.05
N THR A 162 -11.12 22.98 23.10
CA THR A 162 -11.31 24.08 22.12
C THR A 162 -11.02 23.63 20.68
N VAL A 163 -11.66 24.31 19.73
CA VAL A 163 -11.43 24.08 18.29
C VAL A 163 -9.97 24.35 17.91
N GLU A 164 -9.37 25.36 18.52
CA GLU A 164 -7.97 25.74 18.28
C GLU A 164 -7.01 24.66 18.72
N GLU A 165 -7.25 23.96 19.84
CA GLU A 165 -6.41 22.85 20.32
C GLU A 165 -6.56 21.64 19.42
N LEU A 166 -7.78 21.25 19.05
CA LEU A 166 -8.03 20.16 18.10
C LEU A 166 -7.32 20.44 16.76
N ARG A 167 -7.44 21.67 16.25
CA ARG A 167 -6.81 22.06 15.00
C ARG A 167 -5.28 21.97 15.09
N ALA A 168 -4.66 22.49 16.16
CA ALA A 168 -3.22 22.44 16.35
C ALA A 168 -2.69 20.99 16.45
N ASP A 169 -3.45 20.09 17.07
CA ASP A 169 -3.12 18.68 17.11
C ASP A 169 -3.20 18.02 15.73
N ILE A 170 -4.25 18.30 14.96
CA ILE A 170 -4.41 17.83 13.57
C ILE A 170 -3.26 18.34 12.70
N GLU A 171 -2.92 19.64 12.78
CA GLU A 171 -1.78 20.23 12.07
C GLU A 171 -0.45 19.51 12.41
N THR A 172 -0.24 19.22 13.70
CA THR A 172 0.94 18.51 14.17
C THR A 172 1.01 17.09 13.61
N ARG A 173 -0.11 16.35 13.66
CA ARG A 173 -0.18 14.98 13.13
C ARG A 173 0.00 14.93 11.61
N LEU A 174 -0.68 15.80 10.87
CA LEU A 174 -0.52 15.91 9.43
C LEU A 174 0.91 16.29 9.03
N GLY A 175 1.52 17.23 9.74
CA GLY A 175 2.90 17.62 9.53
C GLY A 175 3.86 16.44 9.68
N ARG A 176 3.66 15.61 10.73
CA ARG A 176 4.47 14.38 10.93
C ARG A 176 4.23 13.36 9.82
N LEU A 177 2.99 13.12 9.42
CA LEU A 177 2.67 12.19 8.34
C LEU A 177 3.36 12.61 7.03
N LYS A 178 3.25 13.89 6.65
CA LYS A 178 3.90 14.41 5.44
C LYS A 178 5.42 14.34 5.50
N LYS A 179 6.03 14.51 6.66
CA LYS A 179 7.47 14.29 6.85
C LYS A 179 7.85 12.82 6.64
N VAL A 180 7.05 11.89 7.17
CA VAL A 180 7.27 10.44 6.94
C VAL A 180 7.15 10.09 5.46
N GLU A 181 6.16 10.65 4.76
CA GLU A 181 5.99 10.50 3.31
C GLU A 181 7.21 11.03 2.55
N GLN A 182 7.71 12.23 2.92
CA GLN A 182 8.92 12.82 2.34
C GLN A 182 10.16 11.92 2.58
N GLY A 183 10.32 11.35 3.77
CA GLY A 183 11.39 10.40 4.07
C GLY A 183 11.30 9.12 3.23
N ASN A 184 10.09 8.60 3.01
CA ASN A 184 9.88 7.44 2.16
C ASN A 184 10.15 7.75 0.68
N GLU A 185 9.75 8.93 0.22
CA GLU A 185 10.08 9.43 -1.11
C GLU A 185 11.60 9.54 -1.32
N ALA A 186 12.32 10.11 -0.35
CA ALA A 186 13.78 10.20 -0.39
C ALA A 186 14.43 8.82 -0.50
N ARG A 187 13.99 7.85 0.31
CA ARG A 187 14.48 6.46 0.26
C ARG A 187 14.25 5.83 -1.10
N SER A 188 13.05 5.99 -1.64
CA SER A 188 12.68 5.47 -2.96
C SER A 188 13.53 6.08 -4.06
N LYS A 189 13.74 7.41 -4.05
CA LYS A 189 14.55 8.12 -5.03
C LYS A 189 16.02 7.73 -4.96
N ILE A 190 16.60 7.61 -3.76
CA ILE A 190 17.98 7.12 -3.59
C ILE A 190 18.14 5.70 -4.13
N HIS A 191 17.19 4.83 -3.81
CA HIS A 191 17.21 3.47 -4.34
C HIS A 191 17.18 3.47 -5.88
N HIS A 192 16.32 4.31 -6.47
CA HIS A 192 16.24 4.45 -7.93
C HIS A 192 17.55 4.97 -8.54
N VAL A 193 18.15 6.00 -7.94
CA VAL A 193 19.46 6.55 -8.38
C VAL A 193 20.56 5.49 -8.30
N LEU A 194 20.58 4.66 -7.26
CA LEU A 194 21.52 3.53 -7.16
C LEU A 194 21.32 2.53 -8.29
N LEU A 195 20.06 2.21 -8.61
CA LEU A 195 19.75 1.31 -9.72
C LEU A 195 20.17 1.89 -11.07
N GLU A 196 20.05 3.19 -11.28
CA GLU A 196 20.43 3.83 -12.53
C GLU A 196 21.96 3.95 -12.69
N GLN A 197 22.66 4.37 -11.63
CA GLN A 197 24.10 4.66 -11.70
C GLN A 197 24.99 3.42 -11.65
N VAL A 198 24.52 2.32 -11.07
CA VAL A 198 25.33 1.10 -10.98
C VAL A 198 25.08 0.20 -12.18
N GLU A 199 26.11 -0.01 -12.98
CA GLU A 199 26.09 -1.00 -14.05
C GLU A 199 26.63 -2.33 -13.51
N LEU A 200 25.83 -3.39 -13.60
CA LEU A 200 26.25 -4.75 -13.24
C LEU A 200 25.63 -5.76 -14.21
N PRO A 201 26.40 -6.79 -14.64
CA PRO A 201 25.83 -7.87 -15.43
C PRO A 201 24.97 -8.77 -14.52
N LEU A 202 23.72 -9.03 -14.94
CA LEU A 202 22.85 -9.96 -14.24
C LEU A 202 22.97 -11.36 -14.85
N PRO A 203 22.96 -12.45 -14.05
CA PRO A 203 22.97 -13.82 -14.54
C PRO A 203 21.63 -14.14 -15.23
N GLU A 204 21.65 -14.31 -16.57
CA GLU A 204 20.43 -14.58 -17.34
C GLU A 204 19.73 -15.86 -16.91
N GLU A 205 20.48 -16.91 -16.61
CA GLU A 205 19.91 -18.19 -16.13
C GLU A 205 19.11 -18.04 -14.81
N LEU A 206 19.54 -17.12 -13.93
CA LEU A 206 18.82 -16.85 -12.69
C LEU A 206 17.51 -16.11 -12.99
N ILE A 207 17.54 -15.13 -13.90
CA ILE A 207 16.34 -14.40 -14.33
C ILE A 207 15.33 -15.35 -14.96
N GLU A 208 15.77 -16.21 -15.88
CA GLU A 208 14.91 -17.20 -16.52
C GLU A 208 14.27 -18.14 -15.50
N ALA A 209 15.04 -18.62 -14.51
CA ALA A 209 14.53 -19.50 -13.46
C ALA A 209 13.48 -18.84 -12.57
N GLU A 210 13.68 -17.56 -12.20
CA GLU A 210 12.72 -16.80 -11.41
C GLU A 210 11.43 -16.50 -12.21
N VAL A 211 11.55 -16.14 -13.49
CA VAL A 211 10.42 -15.95 -14.40
C VAL A 211 9.62 -17.24 -14.55
N GLU A 212 10.29 -18.37 -14.78
CA GLU A 212 9.62 -19.67 -14.87
C GLU A 212 8.96 -20.05 -13.54
N GLY A 213 9.61 -19.75 -12.42
CA GLY A 213 9.05 -19.95 -11.07
C GLY A 213 7.75 -19.16 -10.86
N HIS A 214 7.68 -17.93 -11.32
CA HIS A 214 6.49 -17.09 -11.21
C HIS A 214 5.27 -17.68 -11.94
N PHE A 215 5.48 -18.32 -13.08
CA PHE A 215 4.39 -18.89 -13.90
C PHE A 215 4.10 -20.38 -13.64
N GLN A 216 4.67 -21.00 -12.59
CA GLN A 216 4.47 -22.42 -12.30
C GLN A 216 3.02 -22.78 -11.94
N ASP A 217 2.26 -21.89 -11.37
CA ASP A 217 0.85 -22.07 -10.99
C ASP A 217 -0.15 -21.86 -12.15
N GLY A 218 0.33 -21.53 -13.35
CA GLY A 218 -0.44 -21.54 -14.59
C GLY A 218 -1.39 -20.36 -14.77
N HIS A 219 -1.18 -19.26 -14.03
CA HIS A 219 -1.92 -18.02 -14.28
C HIS A 219 -1.50 -17.37 -15.62
N ASP A 220 -2.21 -16.32 -16.04
CA ASP A 220 -2.04 -15.68 -17.34
C ASP A 220 -0.58 -15.40 -17.71
N SER A 221 -0.09 -16.11 -18.74
CA SER A 221 1.27 -16.02 -19.25
C SER A 221 1.36 -15.23 -20.56
N GLY A 222 0.51 -14.21 -20.75
CA GLY A 222 0.58 -13.30 -21.89
C GLY A 222 1.98 -12.73 -22.07
N GLU A 223 2.41 -12.49 -23.32
CA GLU A 223 3.75 -11.98 -23.63
C GLU A 223 4.05 -10.65 -22.92
N GLU A 224 3.04 -9.78 -22.80
CA GLU A 224 3.16 -8.48 -22.12
C GLU A 224 3.43 -8.67 -20.61
N HIS A 225 2.62 -9.49 -19.93
CA HIS A 225 2.79 -9.79 -18.52
C HIS A 225 4.13 -10.49 -18.25
N ARG A 226 4.56 -11.41 -19.13
CA ARG A 226 5.88 -12.05 -19.00
C ARG A 226 7.03 -11.05 -19.09
N ALA A 227 6.94 -10.07 -19.98
CA ALA A 227 7.95 -9.02 -20.11
C ALA A 227 7.98 -8.08 -18.89
N GLU A 228 6.82 -7.77 -18.30
CA GLU A 228 6.71 -7.00 -17.05
C GLU A 228 7.37 -7.74 -15.88
N VAL A 229 7.01 -9.02 -15.68
CA VAL A 229 7.60 -9.87 -14.63
C VAL A 229 9.11 -10.00 -14.79
N GLU A 230 9.61 -10.19 -16.01
CA GLU A 230 11.05 -10.23 -16.26
C GLU A 230 11.74 -8.91 -15.89
N ALA A 231 11.15 -7.77 -16.23
CA ALA A 231 11.68 -6.45 -15.88
C ALA A 231 11.71 -6.21 -14.37
N GLU A 232 10.67 -6.63 -13.65
CA GLU A 232 10.60 -6.57 -12.19
C GLU A 232 11.66 -7.46 -11.53
N ILE A 233 11.83 -8.71 -11.99
CA ILE A 233 12.84 -9.64 -11.50
C ILE A 233 14.26 -9.06 -11.72
N ARG A 234 14.55 -8.53 -12.91
CA ARG A 234 15.83 -7.87 -13.20
C ARG A 234 16.11 -6.72 -12.25
N THR A 235 15.11 -5.88 -12.01
CA THR A 235 15.20 -4.74 -11.08
C THR A 235 15.41 -5.22 -9.65
N GLY A 236 14.67 -6.22 -9.21
CA GLY A 236 14.79 -6.82 -7.88
C GLY A 236 16.17 -7.44 -7.63
N LEU A 237 16.68 -8.25 -8.56
CA LEU A 237 18.01 -8.86 -8.46
C LEU A 237 19.12 -7.80 -8.46
N LYS A 238 19.01 -6.78 -9.31
CA LYS A 238 19.94 -5.65 -9.33
C LYS A 238 20.00 -4.94 -7.99
N SER A 239 18.82 -4.65 -7.42
CA SER A 239 18.69 -4.05 -6.09
C SER A 239 19.34 -4.91 -5.01
N GLN A 240 19.06 -6.22 -5.00
CA GLN A 240 19.65 -7.13 -4.02
C GLN A 240 21.18 -7.14 -4.09
N PHE A 241 21.77 -7.25 -5.28
CA PHE A 241 23.22 -7.27 -5.43
C PHE A 241 23.88 -5.96 -4.97
N ILE A 242 23.28 -4.82 -5.30
CA ILE A 242 23.77 -3.49 -4.87
C ILE A 242 23.74 -3.37 -3.35
N LEU A 243 22.59 -3.63 -2.73
CA LEU A 243 22.42 -3.49 -1.29
C LEU A 243 23.23 -4.51 -0.51
N ASP A 244 23.37 -5.75 -1.00
CA ASP A 244 24.23 -6.75 -0.40
C ASP A 244 25.70 -6.33 -0.43
N LYS A 245 26.16 -5.73 -1.55
CA LYS A 245 27.53 -5.23 -1.65
C LYS A 245 27.78 -4.06 -0.69
N ILE A 246 26.86 -3.11 -0.60
CA ILE A 246 26.93 -2.02 0.37
C ILE A 246 27.03 -2.59 1.79
N ALA A 247 26.18 -3.57 2.12
CA ALA A 247 26.18 -4.20 3.44
C ALA A 247 27.48 -4.94 3.75
N GLU A 248 28.16 -5.50 2.73
CA GLU A 248 29.47 -6.15 2.87
C GLU A 248 30.59 -5.10 3.05
N ASP A 249 30.62 -4.06 2.19
CA ASP A 249 31.65 -3.02 2.23
C ASP A 249 31.60 -2.20 3.55
N GLU A 250 30.40 -2.00 4.10
CA GLU A 250 30.14 -1.30 5.37
C GLU A 250 30.14 -2.25 6.60
N GLU A 251 30.44 -3.54 6.42
CA GLU A 251 30.48 -4.56 7.47
C GLU A 251 29.20 -4.63 8.33
N LEU A 252 28.02 -4.38 7.72
CA LEU A 252 26.75 -4.32 8.44
C LEU A 252 26.33 -5.70 8.97
N THR A 253 25.98 -5.73 10.25
CA THR A 253 25.46 -6.91 10.95
C THR A 253 24.05 -6.65 11.46
N VAL A 254 23.29 -7.70 11.71
CA VAL A 254 21.92 -7.63 12.27
C VAL A 254 21.94 -8.21 13.68
N GLY A 255 21.47 -7.42 14.65
CA GLY A 255 21.33 -7.84 16.04
C GLY A 255 19.96 -8.44 16.35
N GLU A 256 19.83 -9.04 17.54
CA GLU A 256 18.56 -9.66 17.99
C GLU A 256 17.43 -8.62 18.11
N SER A 257 17.75 -7.40 18.58
CA SER A 257 16.76 -6.32 18.70
C SER A 257 16.19 -5.88 17.35
N GLU A 258 17.04 -5.80 16.32
CA GLU A 258 16.63 -5.42 14.98
C GLU A 258 15.74 -6.52 14.34
N LEU A 259 16.11 -7.79 14.54
CA LEU A 259 15.27 -8.90 14.11
C LEU A 259 13.91 -8.89 14.82
N SER A 260 13.90 -8.65 16.14
CA SER A 260 12.65 -8.57 16.91
C SER A 260 11.76 -7.41 16.43
N ALA A 261 12.32 -6.24 16.18
CA ALA A 261 11.58 -5.09 15.65
C ALA A 261 11.02 -5.39 14.25
N TRP A 262 11.80 -6.02 13.38
CA TRP A 262 11.37 -6.42 12.06
C TRP A 262 10.21 -7.42 12.13
N LEU A 263 10.28 -8.43 13.03
CA LEU A 263 9.20 -9.40 13.23
C LEU A 263 7.89 -8.73 13.65
N VAL A 264 7.96 -7.77 14.59
CA VAL A 264 6.79 -6.99 15.04
C VAL A 264 6.16 -6.21 13.88
N GLN A 265 6.99 -5.63 13.01
CA GLN A 265 6.54 -4.85 11.86
C GLN A 265 5.93 -5.72 10.74
N GLN A 266 6.49 -6.92 10.50
CA GLN A 266 6.06 -7.78 9.39
C GLN A 266 4.88 -8.69 9.74
N ALA A 267 4.80 -9.18 10.98
CA ALA A 267 3.78 -10.15 11.40
C ALA A 267 2.33 -9.73 11.07
N PRO A 268 1.91 -8.45 11.23
CA PRO A 268 0.56 -8.03 10.88
C PRO A 268 0.20 -8.19 9.39
N ARG A 269 1.18 -8.19 8.49
CA ARG A 269 0.95 -8.39 7.04
C ARG A 269 0.52 -9.82 6.70
N TYR A 270 0.76 -10.75 7.63
CA TYR A 270 0.42 -12.17 7.52
C TYR A 270 -0.69 -12.56 8.49
N ASP A 271 -1.38 -11.59 9.11
CA ASP A 271 -2.39 -11.81 10.15
C ASP A 271 -1.89 -12.69 11.31
N MET A 272 -0.61 -12.56 11.67
CA MET A 272 0.04 -13.38 12.69
C MET A 272 0.53 -12.54 13.88
N ALA A 273 0.57 -13.17 15.06
CA ALA A 273 1.33 -12.60 16.18
C ALA A 273 2.85 -12.71 15.90
N PRO A 274 3.68 -11.77 16.38
CA PRO A 274 5.13 -11.78 16.12
C PRO A 274 5.84 -13.09 16.49
N ASP A 275 5.48 -13.71 17.61
CA ASP A 275 6.04 -14.99 18.05
C ASP A 275 5.66 -16.14 17.14
N ALA A 276 4.41 -16.19 16.65
CA ALA A 276 3.95 -17.19 15.71
C ALA A 276 4.63 -17.02 14.34
N PHE A 277 4.79 -15.78 13.88
CA PHE A 277 5.50 -15.48 12.65
C PHE A 277 6.98 -15.87 12.74
N ALA A 278 7.65 -15.58 13.87
CA ALA A 278 9.02 -16.00 14.11
C ALA A 278 9.17 -17.52 14.05
N GLN A 279 8.23 -18.26 14.67
CA GLN A 279 8.25 -19.73 14.63
C GLN A 279 8.05 -20.24 13.19
N ALA A 280 7.13 -19.67 12.43
CA ALA A 280 6.90 -20.04 11.03
C ALA A 280 8.16 -19.84 10.17
N LEU A 281 8.89 -18.73 10.35
CA LEU A 281 10.16 -18.47 9.67
C LEU A 281 11.25 -19.50 10.02
N VAL A 282 11.31 -19.90 11.31
CA VAL A 282 12.26 -20.94 11.75
C VAL A 282 11.92 -22.29 11.12
N GLU A 283 10.65 -22.69 11.14
CA GLU A 283 10.18 -23.96 10.56
C GLU A 283 10.37 -24.00 9.04
N ALA A 284 10.17 -22.87 8.35
CA ALA A 284 10.42 -22.73 6.91
C ALA A 284 11.90 -22.56 6.54
N GLY A 285 12.81 -22.41 7.52
CA GLY A 285 14.24 -22.13 7.26
C GLY A 285 14.50 -20.75 6.65
N GLN A 286 13.59 -19.78 6.81
CA GLN A 286 13.63 -18.46 6.16
C GLN A 286 14.31 -17.38 7.03
N VAL A 287 14.78 -17.69 8.23
CA VAL A 287 15.49 -16.74 9.08
C VAL A 287 16.70 -16.08 8.37
N PRO A 288 17.54 -16.80 7.60
CA PRO A 288 18.64 -16.16 6.86
C PRO A 288 18.15 -15.13 5.83
N MET A 289 16.98 -15.33 5.21
CA MET A 289 16.38 -14.38 4.27
C MET A 289 15.93 -13.12 5.02
N ALA A 290 15.22 -13.27 6.14
CA ALA A 290 14.83 -12.14 6.99
C ALA A 290 16.04 -11.31 7.45
N MET A 291 17.13 -11.98 7.86
CA MET A 291 18.37 -11.30 8.23
C MET A 291 19.00 -10.56 7.05
N ALA A 292 18.94 -11.12 5.84
CA ALA A 292 19.43 -10.45 4.63
C ALA A 292 18.59 -9.21 4.31
N ASP A 293 17.28 -9.28 4.44
CA ASP A 293 16.38 -8.14 4.18
C ASP A 293 16.63 -6.99 5.16
N ILE A 294 16.77 -7.29 6.45
CA ILE A 294 17.14 -6.28 7.46
C ILE A 294 18.50 -5.66 7.11
N ARG A 295 19.46 -6.47 6.72
CA ARG A 295 20.80 -5.99 6.34
C ARG A 295 20.77 -5.08 5.13
N ARG A 296 19.94 -5.39 4.12
CA ARG A 296 19.71 -4.55 2.94
C ARG A 296 19.02 -3.23 3.30
N ALA A 297 18.03 -3.27 4.18
CA ALA A 297 17.38 -2.06 4.69
C ALA A 297 18.39 -1.13 5.41
N LYS A 298 19.28 -1.69 6.23
CA LYS A 298 20.39 -0.95 6.87
C LYS A 298 21.37 -0.39 5.85
N ALA A 299 21.67 -1.13 4.78
CA ALA A 299 22.53 -0.67 3.71
C ALA A 299 21.94 0.57 3.00
N LEU A 300 20.65 0.55 2.71
CA LEU A 300 19.97 1.71 2.14
C LEU A 300 19.95 2.90 3.09
N ALA A 301 19.68 2.67 4.39
CA ALA A 301 19.72 3.72 5.40
C ALA A 301 21.13 4.34 5.49
N LYS A 302 22.19 3.53 5.39
CA LYS A 302 23.58 4.03 5.38
C LYS A 302 23.89 4.94 4.20
N VAL A 303 23.36 4.63 3.03
CA VAL A 303 23.46 5.50 1.85
C VAL A 303 22.74 6.82 2.09
N LEU A 304 21.54 6.77 2.67
CA LEU A 304 20.73 7.96 2.99
C LEU A 304 21.41 8.89 4.00
N GLU A 305 22.11 8.34 5.01
CA GLU A 305 22.91 9.14 5.97
C GLU A 305 24.01 9.97 5.26
N SER A 306 24.54 9.49 4.16
CA SER A 306 25.63 10.12 3.42
C SER A 306 25.16 10.97 2.26
N ALA A 307 24.03 10.64 1.67
CA ALA A 307 23.46 11.32 0.50
C ALA A 307 22.88 12.69 0.89
N LYS A 308 22.90 13.61 -0.06
CA LYS A 308 22.27 14.91 0.10
C LYS A 308 20.83 14.87 -0.36
N VAL A 309 19.90 15.05 0.58
CA VAL A 309 18.48 15.21 0.28
C VAL A 309 18.11 16.68 0.35
N VAL A 310 17.47 17.20 -0.67
CA VAL A 310 16.98 18.58 -0.77
C VAL A 310 15.52 18.58 -1.18
N ASP A 311 14.78 19.59 -0.77
CA ASP A 311 13.47 19.79 -1.37
C ASP A 311 13.53 20.60 -2.67
N THR A 312 12.41 20.70 -3.37
CA THR A 312 12.31 21.48 -4.63
C THR A 312 12.54 22.98 -4.43
N ASP A 313 12.48 23.47 -3.20
CA ASP A 313 12.84 24.85 -2.83
C ASP A 313 14.35 25.01 -2.51
N GLY A 314 15.08 23.90 -2.48
CA GLY A 314 16.53 23.84 -2.24
C GLY A 314 16.92 23.77 -0.76
N ALA A 315 15.97 23.57 0.16
CA ALA A 315 16.28 23.34 1.56
C ALA A 315 16.82 21.91 1.77
N VAL A 316 17.81 21.77 2.61
CA VAL A 316 18.36 20.45 2.99
C VAL A 316 17.44 19.78 4.00
N ILE A 317 17.09 18.53 3.71
CA ILE A 317 16.25 17.70 4.58
C ILE A 317 17.13 16.82 5.46
N ASP A 318 16.93 16.90 6.77
CA ASP A 318 17.58 16.02 7.74
C ASP A 318 16.75 14.74 7.92
N LEU A 319 17.24 13.64 7.37
CA LEU A 319 16.55 12.35 7.44
C LEU A 319 16.61 11.71 8.83
N ALA A 320 17.60 12.09 9.67
CA ALA A 320 17.68 11.58 11.04
C ALA A 320 16.51 12.13 11.90
N GLU A 321 16.15 13.40 11.70
CA GLU A 321 14.96 14.00 12.34
C GLU A 321 13.67 13.27 11.89
N LEU A 322 13.57 12.90 10.61
CA LEU A 322 12.43 12.14 10.09
C LEU A 322 12.33 10.74 10.69
N ASP A 323 13.45 10.06 10.89
CA ASP A 323 13.48 8.72 11.48
C ASP A 323 13.11 8.76 12.98
N GLU A 324 13.51 9.81 13.72
CA GLU A 324 13.07 10.04 15.11
C GLU A 324 11.55 10.28 15.19
N GLU A 325 10.99 11.06 14.26
CA GLU A 325 9.55 11.29 14.20
C GLU A 325 8.77 10.00 13.87
N LEU A 326 9.30 9.17 12.98
CA LEU A 326 8.71 7.86 12.65
C LEU A 326 8.72 6.93 13.86
N ALA A 327 9.82 6.87 14.59
CA ALA A 327 9.93 6.08 15.82
C ALA A 327 8.91 6.52 16.89
N ALA A 328 8.68 7.83 17.01
CA ALA A 328 7.68 8.38 17.93
C ALA A 328 6.23 8.00 17.54
N LEU A 329 5.93 7.87 16.22
CA LEU A 329 4.61 7.46 15.73
C LEU A 329 4.34 5.97 15.95
N THR A 330 5.38 5.13 15.88
CA THR A 330 5.26 3.66 16.01
C THR A 330 5.30 3.17 17.46
N GLY A 331 5.51 4.07 18.43
CA GLY A 331 5.59 3.74 19.86
C GLY A 331 6.83 2.93 20.23
N SER A 332 7.86 2.96 19.41
CA SER A 332 9.15 2.28 19.60
C SER A 332 10.15 3.24 20.26
N ALA A 333 9.79 3.84 21.40
CA ALA A 333 10.70 4.63 22.22
C ALA A 333 10.90 3.95 23.58
#